data_6b667c4fb6db4757d1f06f80e8ef7343
#
_entry.id   6b667c4fb6db4757d1f06f80e8ef7343
#
_cell.length_a   1.000
_cell.length_b   1.000
_cell.length_c   1.000
_cell.angle_alpha   90.00
_cell.angle_beta   90.00
_cell.angle_gamma   90.00
#
_symmetry.space_group_name_H-M   'P 1'
#
loop_
_entity.id
_entity.type
_entity.pdbx_description
1 polymer ?
#
loop_
_entity_poly.entity_id
_entity_poly.type
_entity_poly.pdbx_seq_one_letter_code
_entity_poly.pdbx_strand_id
1 'polypeptide(L)'
;MPKALLPSIPPLNVPYRKQVQHADCLAACAAMVLDYYEIVVSYSRLLTLLRIGPIGAPRRNILYLTQLGIKVIYREATLSILAEYLQAQIPVIAFVDTGELPYCTSISNHTITIIGLDSDTVIALDPAFDASPFYISRGDFELAWGNADYACAIITPSDRSNV
;
A
#
# COMPACT_ATOMS: atom_id res chain seq x y z
N MET A 1 7.38 -21.54 17.32
CA MET A 1 5.92 -21.42 17.15
C MET A 1 5.54 -21.66 15.70
N PRO A 2 4.53 -22.48 15.43
CA PRO A 2 4.07 -22.64 14.06
C PRO A 2 3.54 -21.32 13.52
N LYS A 3 3.82 -21.09 12.24
CA LYS A 3 3.36 -19.92 11.49
C LYS A 3 1.82 -19.95 11.42
N ALA A 4 1.14 -18.87 11.81
CA ALA A 4 -0.31 -18.81 11.68
C ALA A 4 -0.71 -18.97 10.22
N LEU A 5 -1.71 -19.82 9.96
CA LEU A 5 -2.27 -19.99 8.63
C LEU A 5 -3.10 -18.76 8.28
N LEU A 6 -2.88 -18.25 7.05
CA LEU A 6 -3.65 -17.15 6.48
C LEU A 6 -4.55 -17.69 5.37
N PRO A 7 -5.70 -17.10 5.14
CA PRO A 7 -6.53 -17.47 3.99
C PRO A 7 -5.80 -17.16 2.69
N SER A 8 -6.12 -17.90 1.63
CA SER A 8 -5.61 -17.60 0.30
C SER A 8 -6.55 -16.58 -0.35
N ILE A 9 -6.05 -15.37 -0.57
CA ILE A 9 -6.81 -14.29 -1.16
C ILE A 9 -6.14 -13.93 -2.50
N PRO A 10 -6.82 -14.22 -3.63
CA PRO A 10 -6.28 -13.89 -4.94
C PRO A 10 -6.16 -12.37 -5.11
N PRO A 11 -5.28 -11.91 -6.00
CA PRO A 11 -5.05 -10.48 -6.16
C PRO A 11 -6.30 -9.73 -6.59
N LEU A 12 -6.58 -8.63 -5.90
CA LEU A 12 -7.61 -7.69 -6.29
C LEU A 12 -7.23 -7.02 -7.61
N ASN A 13 -8.21 -6.66 -8.41
CA ASN A 13 -7.99 -6.03 -9.70
C ASN A 13 -7.74 -4.52 -9.53
N VAL A 14 -6.62 -4.18 -8.93
CA VAL A 14 -6.19 -2.79 -8.72
C VAL A 14 -5.38 -2.33 -9.93
N PRO A 15 -5.75 -1.20 -10.57
CA PRO A 15 -4.98 -0.67 -11.69
C PRO A 15 -3.58 -0.24 -11.25
N TYR A 16 -2.56 -0.66 -12.00
CA TYR A 16 -1.18 -0.28 -11.71
C TYR A 16 -0.91 1.17 -12.14
N ARG A 17 -0.21 1.91 -11.28
CA ARG A 17 0.29 3.26 -11.59
C ARG A 17 1.76 3.36 -11.20
N LYS A 18 2.62 3.65 -12.17
CA LYS A 18 4.02 3.91 -11.90
C LYS A 18 4.18 5.33 -11.35
N GLN A 19 5.07 5.49 -10.35
CA GLN A 19 5.41 6.83 -9.87
C GLN A 19 6.10 7.64 -10.97
N VAL A 20 5.85 8.94 -10.99
CA VAL A 20 6.38 9.86 -12.01
C VAL A 20 7.80 10.28 -11.64
N GLN A 21 8.04 10.57 -10.37
CA GLN A 21 9.32 10.98 -9.83
C GLN A 21 9.79 10.00 -8.74
N HIS A 22 11.06 10.05 -8.41
CA HIS A 22 11.66 9.14 -7.43
C HIS A 22 10.96 9.20 -6.05
N ALA A 23 10.45 10.36 -5.68
CA ALA A 23 9.84 10.60 -4.36
C ALA A 23 8.32 10.39 -4.30
N ASP A 24 7.70 9.92 -5.38
CA ASP A 24 6.23 9.92 -5.54
C ASP A 24 5.53 8.64 -5.08
N CYS A 25 6.20 7.69 -4.43
CA CYS A 25 5.62 6.38 -4.12
C CYS A 25 4.29 6.46 -3.35
N LEU A 26 4.17 7.38 -2.41
CA LEU A 26 2.93 7.58 -1.65
C LEU A 26 1.77 8.03 -2.56
N ALA A 27 2.04 9.00 -3.44
CA ALA A 27 1.02 9.50 -4.37
C ALA A 27 0.60 8.43 -5.39
N ALA A 28 1.56 7.67 -5.91
CA ALA A 28 1.26 6.60 -6.88
C ALA A 28 0.42 5.49 -6.24
N CYS A 29 0.73 5.07 -5.01
CA CYS A 29 -0.08 4.09 -4.29
C CYS A 29 -1.48 4.61 -3.98
N ALA A 30 -1.61 5.87 -3.57
CA ALA A 30 -2.90 6.50 -3.38
C ALA A 30 -3.71 6.52 -4.70
N ALA A 31 -3.06 6.88 -5.81
CA ALA A 31 -3.69 6.88 -7.13
C ALA A 31 -4.22 5.50 -7.52
N MET A 32 -3.44 4.43 -7.30
CA MET A 32 -3.87 3.05 -7.58
C MET A 32 -5.14 2.68 -6.81
N VAL A 33 -5.19 3.01 -5.53
CA VAL A 33 -6.35 2.69 -4.69
C VAL A 33 -7.57 3.54 -5.08
N LEU A 34 -7.38 4.81 -5.38
CA LEU A 34 -8.47 5.68 -5.85
C LEU A 34 -9.02 5.21 -7.20
N ASP A 35 -8.14 4.82 -8.13
CA ASP A 35 -8.54 4.25 -9.42
C ASP A 35 -9.36 2.95 -9.21
N TYR A 36 -8.96 2.11 -8.25
CA TYR A 36 -9.69 0.89 -7.90
C TYR A 36 -11.15 1.19 -7.50
N TYR A 37 -11.37 2.29 -6.80
CA TYR A 37 -12.71 2.73 -6.40
C TYR A 37 -13.38 3.64 -7.43
N GLU A 38 -12.75 3.88 -8.59
CA GLU A 38 -13.24 4.76 -9.63
C GLU A 38 -13.43 6.21 -9.14
N ILE A 39 -12.57 6.63 -8.21
CA ILE A 39 -12.56 8.01 -7.70
C ILE A 39 -11.53 8.80 -8.51
N VAL A 40 -12.02 9.76 -9.30
CA VAL A 40 -11.18 10.53 -10.22
C VAL A 40 -10.53 11.70 -9.50
N VAL A 41 -9.21 11.65 -9.38
CA VAL A 41 -8.37 12.73 -8.82
C VAL A 41 -7.13 12.87 -9.69
N SER A 42 -6.80 14.08 -10.11
CA SER A 42 -5.59 14.30 -10.91
C SER A 42 -4.34 13.98 -10.07
N TYR A 43 -3.31 13.47 -10.73
CA TYR A 43 -2.05 13.15 -10.06
C TYR A 43 -1.42 14.39 -9.41
N SER A 44 -1.48 15.54 -10.10
CA SER A 44 -0.96 16.81 -9.57
C SER A 44 -1.69 17.25 -8.30
N ARG A 45 -3.01 17.01 -8.23
CA ARG A 45 -3.77 17.28 -7.02
C ARG A 45 -3.35 16.37 -5.87
N LEU A 46 -3.09 15.09 -6.15
CA LEU A 46 -2.57 14.15 -5.14
C LEU A 46 -1.22 14.61 -4.60
N LEU A 47 -0.31 15.03 -5.46
CA LEU A 47 0.99 15.56 -5.04
C LEU A 47 0.84 16.75 -4.09
N THR A 48 -0.09 17.63 -4.39
CA THR A 48 -0.38 18.81 -3.56
C THR A 48 -1.02 18.43 -2.23
N LEU A 49 -2.07 17.60 -2.25
CA LEU A 49 -2.78 17.16 -1.04
C LEU A 49 -1.83 16.42 -0.08
N LEU A 50 -1.02 15.53 -0.61
CA LEU A 50 -0.08 14.72 0.18
C LEU A 50 1.18 15.49 0.56
N ARG A 51 1.34 16.71 0.05
CA ARG A 51 2.51 17.56 0.28
C ARG A 51 3.82 16.87 -0.09
N ILE A 52 3.82 16.25 -1.28
CA ILE A 52 5.01 15.56 -1.79
C ILE A 52 6.08 16.58 -2.13
N GLY A 53 7.23 16.48 -1.48
CA GLY A 53 8.40 17.29 -1.75
C GLY A 53 9.47 16.54 -2.55
N PRO A 54 10.65 17.16 -2.77
CA PRO A 54 11.73 16.55 -3.57
C PRO A 54 12.26 15.24 -3.00
N ILE A 55 12.13 15.03 -1.70
CA ILE A 55 12.58 13.81 -1.01
C ILE A 55 11.39 12.97 -0.51
N GLY A 56 10.18 13.25 -0.97
CA GLY A 56 8.97 12.55 -0.57
C GLY A 56 8.15 13.32 0.46
N ALA A 57 7.40 12.58 1.27
CA ALA A 57 6.56 13.14 2.32
C ALA A 57 6.49 12.15 3.49
N PRO A 58 6.21 12.65 4.70
CA PRO A 58 5.88 11.76 5.82
C PRO A 58 4.70 10.87 5.44
N ARG A 59 4.81 9.57 5.76
CA ARG A 59 3.75 8.59 5.41
C ARG A 59 2.39 8.94 5.99
N ARG A 60 2.35 9.62 7.16
CA ARG A 60 1.11 10.09 7.77
C ARG A 60 0.36 11.12 6.91
N ASN A 61 1.02 11.72 5.93
CA ASN A 61 0.36 12.67 5.03
C ASN A 61 -0.76 12.00 4.21
N ILE A 62 -0.82 10.66 4.15
CA ILE A 62 -1.95 9.94 3.56
C ILE A 62 -3.29 10.38 4.19
N LEU A 63 -3.29 10.81 5.44
CA LEU A 63 -4.49 11.29 6.13
C LEU A 63 -5.08 12.57 5.51
N TYR A 64 -4.28 13.35 4.78
CA TYR A 64 -4.80 14.53 4.08
C TYR A 64 -5.81 14.19 2.97
N LEU A 65 -5.84 12.94 2.52
CA LEU A 65 -6.84 12.50 1.53
C LEU A 65 -8.27 12.56 2.06
N THR A 66 -8.46 12.68 3.37
CA THR A 66 -9.80 12.92 3.96
C THR A 66 -10.45 14.17 3.40
N GLN A 67 -9.66 15.12 2.91
CA GLN A 67 -10.18 16.34 2.24
C GLN A 67 -10.96 16.03 0.96
N LEU A 68 -10.82 14.82 0.42
CA LEU A 68 -11.60 14.35 -0.74
C LEU A 68 -12.98 13.80 -0.34
N GLY A 69 -13.33 13.81 0.95
CA GLY A 69 -14.59 13.25 1.45
C GLY A 69 -14.58 11.72 1.56
N ILE A 70 -13.41 11.12 1.57
CA ILE A 70 -13.23 9.67 1.73
C ILE A 70 -12.73 9.35 3.13
N LYS A 71 -12.85 8.09 3.54
CA LYS A 71 -12.33 7.61 4.81
C LYS A 71 -10.90 7.12 4.64
N VAL A 72 -10.01 7.56 5.52
CA VAL A 72 -8.61 7.12 5.56
C VAL A 72 -8.26 6.69 6.98
N ILE A 73 -7.72 5.49 7.11
CA ILE A 73 -7.20 4.97 8.37
C ILE A 73 -5.69 4.79 8.21
N TYR A 74 -4.92 5.35 9.14
CA TYR A 74 -3.48 5.11 9.26
C TYR A 74 -3.25 4.36 10.57
N ARG A 75 -2.63 3.17 10.51
CA ARG A 75 -2.48 2.32 11.70
C ARG A 75 -1.34 1.34 11.57
N GLU A 76 -0.93 0.78 12.70
CA GLU A 76 -0.18 -0.47 12.74
C GLU A 76 -1.16 -1.65 12.59
N ALA A 77 -0.69 -2.73 12.01
CA ALA A 77 -1.52 -3.90 11.75
C ALA A 77 -0.72 -5.20 11.81
N THR A 78 -1.40 -6.32 11.65
CA THR A 78 -0.83 -7.67 11.51
C THR A 78 -1.20 -8.22 10.14
N LEU A 79 -0.55 -9.30 9.71
CA LEU A 79 -0.94 -9.97 8.46
C LEU A 79 -2.38 -10.47 8.50
N SER A 80 -2.86 -10.91 9.66
CA SER A 80 -4.26 -11.32 9.82
C SER A 80 -5.22 -10.16 9.56
N ILE A 81 -4.87 -8.96 10.02
CA ILE A 81 -5.66 -7.75 9.76
C ILE A 81 -5.61 -7.38 8.27
N LEU A 82 -4.45 -7.47 7.63
CA LEU A 82 -4.35 -7.26 6.17
C LEU A 82 -5.25 -8.24 5.41
N ALA A 83 -5.26 -9.51 5.83
CA ALA A 83 -6.12 -10.52 5.23
C ALA A 83 -7.60 -10.17 5.37
N GLU A 84 -8.03 -9.67 6.52
CA GLU A 84 -9.42 -9.22 6.73
C GLU A 84 -9.82 -8.11 5.75
N TYR A 85 -8.96 -7.10 5.56
CA TYR A 85 -9.21 -6.03 4.58
C TYR A 85 -9.29 -6.57 3.16
N LEU A 86 -8.33 -7.42 2.77
CA LEU A 86 -8.29 -7.99 1.43
C LEU A 86 -9.50 -8.90 1.15
N GLN A 87 -9.96 -9.67 2.14
CA GLN A 87 -11.19 -10.47 2.02
C GLN A 87 -12.43 -9.59 1.82
N ALA A 88 -12.43 -8.40 2.42
CA ALA A 88 -13.49 -7.41 2.20
C ALA A 88 -13.29 -6.63 0.88
N GLN A 89 -12.34 -7.05 0.04
CA GLN A 89 -12.01 -6.42 -1.25
C GLN A 89 -11.50 -4.97 -1.08
N ILE A 90 -10.72 -4.76 -0.02
CA ILE A 90 -10.10 -3.47 0.27
C ILE A 90 -8.58 -3.63 0.14
N PRO A 91 -7.94 -3.00 -0.87
CA PRO A 91 -6.49 -3.02 -0.98
C PRO A 91 -5.84 -2.21 0.15
N VAL A 92 -4.62 -2.60 0.53
CA VAL A 92 -3.92 -1.99 1.67
C VAL A 92 -2.65 -1.32 1.19
N ILE A 93 -2.45 -0.08 1.56
CA ILE A 93 -1.18 0.62 1.35
C ILE A 93 -0.26 0.27 2.52
N ALA A 94 0.88 -0.33 2.24
CA ALA A 94 1.85 -0.72 3.24
C ALA A 94 3.13 0.10 3.12
N PHE A 95 3.70 0.49 4.26
CA PHE A 95 4.97 1.21 4.33
C PHE A 95 6.07 0.21 4.67
N VAL A 96 7.14 0.24 3.92
CA VAL A 96 8.20 -0.78 4.01
C VAL A 96 9.59 -0.15 3.95
N ASP A 97 10.57 -0.92 4.42
CA ASP A 97 11.99 -0.66 4.20
C ASP A 97 12.46 -1.55 3.06
N THR A 98 12.96 -0.95 1.98
CA THR A 98 13.35 -1.69 0.77
C THR A 98 14.57 -2.57 0.97
N GLY A 99 15.35 -2.37 2.03
CA GLY A 99 16.53 -3.19 2.32
C GLY A 99 16.23 -4.68 2.48
N GLU A 100 15.00 -5.02 2.85
CA GLU A 100 14.56 -6.41 3.03
C GLU A 100 13.78 -6.95 1.83
N LEU A 101 13.55 -6.15 0.80
CA LEU A 101 12.86 -6.60 -0.41
C LEU A 101 13.89 -7.13 -1.42
N PRO A 102 13.78 -8.41 -1.85
CA PRO A 102 14.83 -9.04 -2.66
C PRO A 102 14.98 -8.44 -4.06
N TYR A 103 13.97 -7.73 -4.56
CA TYR A 103 14.03 -7.08 -5.87
C TYR A 103 14.53 -5.63 -5.82
N CYS A 104 14.80 -5.10 -4.63
CA CYS A 104 15.35 -3.75 -4.45
C CYS A 104 16.87 -3.80 -4.26
N THR A 105 17.58 -2.81 -4.82
CA THR A 105 19.04 -2.73 -4.76
C THR A 105 19.55 -1.64 -3.79
N SER A 106 18.66 -0.80 -3.27
CA SER A 106 19.01 0.27 -2.33
C SER A 106 18.09 0.25 -1.12
N ILE A 107 18.55 0.82 -0.02
CA ILE A 107 17.79 0.89 1.23
C ILE A 107 17.12 2.24 1.32
N SER A 108 15.78 2.24 1.45
CA SER A 108 15.01 3.47 1.61
C SER A 108 13.64 3.16 2.22
N ASN A 109 13.00 4.17 2.77
CA ASN A 109 11.58 4.11 3.09
C ASN A 109 10.80 4.11 1.78
N HIS A 110 9.77 3.27 1.70
CA HIS A 110 9.01 3.07 0.46
C HIS A 110 7.54 2.75 0.75
N THR A 111 6.71 2.89 -0.24
CA THR A 111 5.28 2.62 -0.16
C THR A 111 4.88 1.67 -1.28
N ILE A 112 4.16 0.60 -0.94
CA ILE A 112 3.63 -0.38 -1.88
C ILE A 112 2.15 -0.63 -1.59
N THR A 113 1.43 -1.18 -2.57
CA THR A 113 0.00 -1.50 -2.42
C THR A 113 -0.17 -3.02 -2.39
N ILE A 114 -0.70 -3.53 -1.28
CA ILE A 114 -0.97 -4.96 -1.10
C ILE A 114 -2.33 -5.28 -1.71
N ILE A 115 -2.36 -6.27 -2.58
CA ILE A 115 -3.57 -6.64 -3.32
C ILE A 115 -4.01 -8.08 -3.09
N GLY A 116 -3.17 -8.91 -2.48
CA GLY A 116 -3.51 -10.30 -2.18
C GLY A 116 -2.47 -10.93 -1.27
N LEU A 117 -2.77 -12.08 -0.72
CA LEU A 117 -1.83 -12.87 0.08
C LEU A 117 -2.31 -14.31 0.26
N ASP A 118 -1.39 -15.15 0.69
CA ASP A 118 -1.67 -16.47 1.26
C ASP A 118 -0.72 -16.72 2.44
N SER A 119 -0.63 -17.96 2.92
CA SER A 119 0.22 -18.29 4.08
C SER A 119 1.72 -18.08 3.84
N ASP A 120 2.16 -18.07 2.59
CA ASP A 120 3.59 -18.04 2.24
C ASP A 120 4.00 -16.81 1.44
N THR A 121 3.04 -16.08 0.87
CA THR A 121 3.30 -15.03 -0.12
C THR A 121 2.40 -13.81 0.10
N VAL A 122 2.96 -12.63 -0.12
CA VAL A 122 2.22 -11.36 -0.18
C VAL A 122 2.33 -10.83 -1.59
N ILE A 123 1.21 -10.42 -2.18
CA ILE A 123 1.14 -9.92 -3.56
C ILE A 123 1.00 -8.41 -3.52
N ALA A 124 1.95 -7.71 -4.14
CA ALA A 124 2.02 -6.25 -4.06
C ALA A 124 2.23 -5.60 -5.42
N LEU A 125 1.68 -4.40 -5.57
CA LEU A 125 2.02 -3.47 -6.65
C LEU A 125 3.05 -2.49 -6.12
N ASP A 126 4.19 -2.38 -6.79
CA ASP A 126 5.25 -1.47 -6.41
C ASP A 126 5.39 -0.37 -7.47
N PRO A 127 5.12 0.90 -7.12
CA PRO A 127 5.09 1.97 -8.09
C PRO A 127 6.45 2.35 -8.67
N ALA A 128 7.55 1.85 -8.08
CA ALA A 128 8.90 2.13 -8.55
C ALA A 128 9.33 1.25 -9.73
N PHE A 129 8.58 0.20 -10.05
CA PHE A 129 8.99 -0.81 -11.04
C PHE A 129 7.92 -1.04 -12.09
N ASP A 130 8.35 -1.28 -13.34
CA ASP A 130 7.42 -1.63 -14.43
C ASP A 130 6.86 -3.05 -14.30
N ALA A 131 7.59 -3.94 -13.64
CA ALA A 131 7.23 -5.35 -13.49
C ALA A 131 6.37 -5.55 -12.23
N SER A 132 5.09 -5.27 -12.30
CA SER A 132 4.11 -5.55 -11.24
C SER A 132 3.08 -6.56 -11.72
N PRO A 133 2.46 -7.36 -10.83
CA PRO A 133 2.69 -7.42 -9.39
C PRO A 133 3.95 -8.19 -8.99
N PHE A 134 4.43 -7.94 -7.77
CA PHE A 134 5.48 -8.71 -7.14
C PHE A 134 4.88 -9.73 -6.17
N TYR A 135 5.44 -10.93 -6.17
CA TYR A 135 5.12 -12.01 -5.24
C TYR A 135 6.25 -12.07 -4.21
N ILE A 136 6.01 -11.52 -3.03
CA ILE A 136 7.03 -11.37 -1.98
C ILE A 136 6.84 -12.49 -0.97
N SER A 137 7.93 -13.20 -0.60
CA SER A 137 7.81 -14.20 0.46
C SER A 137 7.30 -13.54 1.75
N ARG A 138 6.49 -14.26 2.50
CA ARG A 138 5.94 -13.75 3.76
C ARG A 138 7.04 -13.26 4.70
N GLY A 139 8.15 -14.01 4.82
CA GLY A 139 9.26 -13.63 5.69
C GLY A 139 9.92 -12.31 5.26
N ASP A 140 10.20 -12.15 3.99
CA ASP A 140 10.79 -10.90 3.46
C ASP A 140 9.85 -9.72 3.65
N PHE A 141 8.55 -9.91 3.37
CA PHE A 141 7.56 -8.86 3.58
C PHE A 141 7.45 -8.47 5.06
N GLU A 142 7.37 -9.45 5.96
CA GLU A 142 7.28 -9.17 7.40
C GLU A 142 8.49 -8.38 7.91
N LEU A 143 9.70 -8.68 7.44
CA LEU A 143 10.90 -7.93 7.79
C LEU A 143 10.85 -6.50 7.25
N ALA A 144 10.55 -6.34 5.96
CA ALA A 144 10.45 -5.04 5.33
C ALA A 144 9.39 -4.15 5.99
N TRP A 145 8.25 -4.73 6.29
CA TRP A 145 7.12 -4.05 6.92
C TRP A 145 7.39 -3.75 8.39
N GLY A 146 7.97 -4.71 9.11
CA GLY A 146 8.34 -4.55 10.52
C GLY A 146 9.37 -3.45 10.73
N ASN A 147 10.31 -3.29 9.82
CA ASN A 147 11.28 -2.18 9.86
C ASN A 147 10.62 -0.80 9.64
N ALA A 148 9.37 -0.79 9.20
CA ALA A 148 8.55 0.41 9.05
C ALA A 148 7.34 0.39 10.03
N ASP A 149 7.52 -0.21 11.21
CA ASP A 149 6.58 -0.22 12.33
C ASP A 149 5.26 -0.93 12.02
N TYR A 150 5.21 -1.84 11.04
CA TYR A 150 3.98 -2.50 10.59
C TYR A 150 2.87 -1.49 10.20
N ALA A 151 3.28 -0.32 9.74
CA ALA A 151 2.35 0.76 9.40
C ALA A 151 1.67 0.50 8.06
N CYS A 152 0.40 0.81 8.00
CA CYS A 152 -0.38 0.73 6.79
C CYS A 152 -1.45 1.83 6.73
N ALA A 153 -2.02 2.02 5.55
CA ALA A 153 -3.13 2.94 5.33
C ALA A 153 -4.24 2.24 4.56
N ILE A 154 -5.46 2.55 4.96
CA ILE A 154 -6.67 2.00 4.35
C ILE A 154 -7.50 3.17 3.84
N ILE A 155 -7.79 3.17 2.56
CA ILE A 155 -8.65 4.18 1.93
C ILE A 155 -9.94 3.49 1.51
N THR A 156 -11.07 4.02 1.93
CA THR A 156 -12.38 3.54 1.50
C THR A 156 -13.29 4.70 1.12
N PRO A 157 -14.20 4.52 0.15
CA PRO A 157 -15.26 5.47 -0.08
C PRO A 157 -16.14 5.64 1.18
N SER A 158 -16.72 6.82 1.37
CA SER A 158 -17.52 7.15 2.57
C SER A 158 -18.71 6.21 2.77
N ASP A 159 -19.31 5.71 1.69
CA ASP A 159 -20.43 4.79 1.70
C ASP A 159 -20.07 3.36 2.12
N ARG A 160 -18.76 3.02 2.19
CA ARG A 160 -18.25 1.73 2.67
C ARG A 160 -17.78 1.78 4.14
N SER A 161 -18.10 2.83 4.87
CA SER A 161 -17.63 3.03 6.24
C SER A 161 -18.15 1.99 7.25
N ASN A 162 -19.14 1.18 6.88
CA ASN A 162 -19.75 0.17 7.74
C ASN A 162 -19.18 -1.25 7.53
N VAL A 163 -18.12 -1.38 6.75
CA VAL A 163 -17.44 -2.67 6.52
C VAL A 163 -16.38 -2.92 7.57
#